data_c941ffad11f6e01dce982e54d8a181b5
#
_entry.id   c941ffad11f6e01dce982e54d8a181b5
#
_cell.length_a   1.000
_cell.length_b   1.000
_cell.length_c   1.000
_cell.angle_alpha   90.00
_cell.angle_beta   90.00
_cell.angle_gamma   90.00
#
_symmetry.space_group_name_H-M   'P 1'
#
loop_
_entity.id
_entity.type
_entity.pdbx_description
1 polymer ?
#
loop_
_entity_poly.entity_id
_entity_poly.type
_entity_poly.pdbx_seq_one_letter_code
_entity_poly.pdbx_strand_id
1 'polypeptide(L)'
;MYRAIEYLGPVGLGATSPQLFRAETKPGENKICVVKLSANRLGPKVLVNELLAVRFGQWLKLCFPPGGPIEISPEVLGSSRRLTAAHVVPGWHFGCEYLKGAGYVTKYNLHRAVNKEQMAGVMLFDHLFHNPDRTKNRKNLLIRRENTGYKLYAIDNSHLFRRGKWTTEMLKNLTENITLNHRRSYGVLLKYYLKPTHFFKYVQAVKDIPGEQFTDFIDSIPEVWLPDRGERQALLEFLVARCGKVDWVMRQLTDLIPDIHRRTNIN
;
A
#
# COMPACT_ATOMS: atom_id res chain seq x y z
N MET A 1 -14.34 -2.11 -9.89
CA MET A 1 -14.96 -1.23 -8.89
C MET A 1 -15.71 -2.09 -7.90
N TYR A 2 -15.72 -1.71 -6.63
CA TYR A 2 -16.47 -2.40 -5.59
C TYR A 2 -17.76 -1.64 -5.29
N ARG A 3 -18.76 -2.35 -4.79
CA ARG A 3 -20.03 -1.75 -4.35
C ARG A 3 -20.32 -2.20 -2.91
N ALA A 4 -20.48 -1.25 -1.99
CA ALA A 4 -20.86 -1.56 -0.62
C ALA A 4 -22.31 -2.08 -0.57
N ILE A 5 -22.54 -3.13 0.20
CA ILE A 5 -23.85 -3.77 0.38
C ILE A 5 -24.36 -3.54 1.80
N GLU A 6 -23.48 -3.67 2.80
CA GLU A 6 -23.85 -3.65 4.20
C GLU A 6 -22.70 -3.10 5.05
N TYR A 7 -23.02 -2.24 6.01
CA TYR A 7 -22.08 -1.78 7.02
C TYR A 7 -21.98 -2.78 8.17
N LEU A 8 -20.77 -3.17 8.52
CA LEU A 8 -20.50 -4.19 9.54
C LEU A 8 -19.89 -3.62 10.85
N GLY A 9 -19.50 -2.35 10.86
CA GLY A 9 -18.93 -1.71 12.04
C GLY A 9 -17.49 -1.20 11.84
N PRO A 10 -16.88 -0.63 12.89
CA PRO A 10 -15.50 -0.13 12.84
C PRO A 10 -14.49 -1.28 12.93
N VAL A 11 -13.31 -1.09 12.32
CA VAL A 11 -12.18 -2.03 12.42
C VAL A 11 -11.45 -1.89 13.78
N GLY A 12 -11.58 -0.77 14.43
CA GLY A 12 -10.86 -0.44 15.67
C GLY A 12 -10.23 0.95 15.61
N LEU A 13 -9.16 1.16 16.38
CA LEU A 13 -8.47 2.44 16.43
C LEU A 13 -7.49 2.58 15.25
N GLY A 14 -7.52 3.73 14.58
CA GLY A 14 -6.61 4.07 13.49
C GLY A 14 -6.78 5.52 13.06
N ALA A 15 -5.74 6.12 12.46
CA ALA A 15 -5.76 7.53 12.06
C ALA A 15 -6.85 7.86 11.04
N THR A 16 -7.21 6.92 10.19
CA THR A 16 -8.26 7.04 9.16
C THR A 16 -9.61 6.50 9.60
N SER A 17 -9.72 5.99 10.85
CA SER A 17 -10.94 5.39 11.40
C SER A 17 -11.61 4.40 10.44
N PRO A 18 -10.89 3.35 9.98
CA PRO A 18 -11.38 2.45 8.95
C PRO A 18 -12.61 1.68 9.42
N GLN A 19 -13.49 1.35 8.46
CA GLN A 19 -14.77 0.69 8.68
C GLN A 19 -14.83 -0.64 7.94
N LEU A 20 -15.62 -1.58 8.44
CA LEU A 20 -15.93 -2.84 7.75
C LEU A 20 -17.23 -2.72 6.97
N PHE A 21 -17.18 -3.17 5.73
CA PHE A 21 -18.35 -3.34 4.90
C PHE A 21 -18.33 -4.72 4.24
N ARG A 22 -19.51 -5.30 4.04
CA ARG A 22 -19.70 -6.32 3.03
C ARG A 22 -19.81 -5.60 1.69
N ALA A 23 -19.07 -6.05 0.70
CA ALA A 23 -19.04 -5.42 -0.62
C ALA A 23 -19.03 -6.48 -1.72
N GLU A 24 -19.70 -6.18 -2.81
CA GLU A 24 -19.54 -6.90 -4.07
C GLU A 24 -18.23 -6.41 -4.72
N THR A 25 -17.28 -7.32 -4.88
CA THR A 25 -15.95 -7.03 -5.44
C THR A 25 -15.84 -7.40 -6.92
N LYS A 26 -16.67 -8.35 -7.35
CA LYS A 26 -16.95 -8.76 -8.73
C LYS A 26 -18.42 -9.17 -8.81
N PRO A 27 -19.02 -9.22 -10.00
CA PRO A 27 -20.38 -9.70 -10.15
C PRO A 27 -20.60 -11.04 -9.43
N GLY A 28 -21.49 -11.05 -8.43
CA GLY A 28 -21.81 -12.23 -7.63
C GLY A 28 -20.80 -12.63 -6.56
N GLU A 29 -19.67 -11.93 -6.41
CA GLU A 29 -18.65 -12.21 -5.38
C GLU A 29 -18.70 -11.17 -4.26
N ASN A 30 -19.15 -11.58 -3.08
CA ASN A 30 -19.21 -10.73 -1.90
C ASN A 30 -18.02 -10.99 -0.97
N LYS A 31 -17.33 -9.94 -0.56
CA LYS A 31 -16.24 -9.98 0.42
C LYS A 31 -16.43 -8.97 1.54
N ILE A 32 -15.78 -9.21 2.66
CA ILE A 32 -15.64 -8.20 3.71
C ILE A 32 -14.45 -7.31 3.33
N CYS A 33 -14.68 -6.00 3.33
CA CYS A 33 -13.67 -5.00 3.01
C CYS A 33 -13.42 -4.07 4.19
N VAL A 34 -12.16 -3.69 4.37
CA VAL A 34 -11.75 -2.56 5.19
C VAL A 34 -11.87 -1.31 4.32
N VAL A 35 -12.71 -0.37 4.73
CA VAL A 35 -12.99 0.85 3.97
C VAL A 35 -12.45 2.07 4.69
N LYS A 36 -11.66 2.87 3.96
CA LYS A 36 -11.23 4.21 4.37
C LYS A 36 -12.13 5.23 3.71
N LEU A 37 -12.82 6.02 4.54
CA LEU A 37 -13.81 6.98 4.09
C LEU A 37 -13.14 8.24 3.53
N SER A 38 -13.77 8.90 2.55
CA SER A 38 -13.27 10.14 1.95
C SER A 38 -13.24 11.29 2.96
N ALA A 39 -14.22 11.35 3.86
CA ALA A 39 -14.30 12.33 4.93
C ALA A 39 -13.42 12.00 6.15
N ASN A 40 -12.28 11.29 5.96
CA ASN A 40 -11.35 11.05 7.06
C ASN A 40 -10.53 12.29 7.40
N ARG A 41 -10.03 12.36 8.64
CA ARG A 41 -9.27 13.53 9.14
C ARG A 41 -7.96 13.84 8.41
N LEU A 42 -7.43 12.89 7.64
CA LEU A 42 -6.20 13.06 6.85
C LEU A 42 -6.47 13.54 5.42
N GLY A 43 -7.74 13.66 5.04
CA GLY A 43 -8.18 14.10 3.72
C GLY A 43 -8.24 13.00 2.65
N PRO A 44 -8.81 13.32 1.47
CA PRO A 44 -9.07 12.33 0.41
C PRO A 44 -7.80 11.79 -0.26
N LYS A 45 -6.68 12.52 -0.22
CA LYS A 45 -5.40 12.06 -0.80
C LYS A 45 -4.85 10.77 -0.16
N VAL A 46 -5.29 10.43 1.06
CA VAL A 46 -5.05 9.10 1.65
C VAL A 46 -5.60 7.99 0.77
N LEU A 47 -6.77 8.20 0.16
CA LEU A 47 -7.40 7.20 -0.72
C LEU A 47 -6.63 7.06 -2.04
N VAL A 48 -6.06 8.17 -2.53
CA VAL A 48 -5.13 8.17 -3.67
C VAL A 48 -3.90 7.31 -3.36
N ASN A 49 -3.29 7.50 -2.18
CA ASN A 49 -2.13 6.74 -1.74
C ASN A 49 -2.42 5.22 -1.70
N GLU A 50 -3.56 4.84 -1.12
CA GLU A 50 -3.97 3.43 -1.04
C GLU A 50 -4.24 2.84 -2.43
N LEU A 51 -4.91 3.58 -3.31
CA LEU A 51 -5.20 3.11 -4.67
C LEU A 51 -3.92 2.90 -5.48
N LEU A 52 -3.01 3.87 -5.45
CA LEU A 52 -1.72 3.74 -6.14
C LEU A 52 -0.92 2.55 -5.60
N ALA A 53 -0.91 2.34 -4.28
CA ALA A 53 -0.26 1.17 -3.71
C ALA A 53 -0.86 -0.14 -4.25
N VAL A 54 -2.19 -0.23 -4.39
CA VAL A 54 -2.84 -1.40 -4.98
C VAL A 54 -2.46 -1.56 -6.45
N ARG A 55 -2.44 -0.49 -7.25
CA ARG A 55 -2.07 -0.53 -8.67
C ARG A 55 -0.62 -1.00 -8.86
N PHE A 56 0.33 -0.35 -8.18
CA PHE A 56 1.73 -0.79 -8.19
C PHE A 56 1.88 -2.19 -7.59
N GLY A 57 1.15 -2.49 -6.52
CA GLY A 57 1.17 -3.81 -5.90
C GLY A 57 0.74 -4.94 -6.84
N GLN A 58 -0.26 -4.70 -7.68
CA GLN A 58 -0.70 -5.63 -8.71
C GLN A 58 0.37 -5.81 -9.81
N TRP A 59 0.93 -4.70 -10.31
CA TRP A 59 2.01 -4.74 -11.31
C TRP A 59 3.24 -5.48 -10.81
N LEU A 60 3.71 -5.13 -9.62
CA LEU A 60 4.92 -5.68 -9.01
C LEU A 60 4.66 -7.01 -8.29
N LYS A 61 3.44 -7.53 -8.27
CA LYS A 61 3.03 -8.76 -7.54
C LYS A 61 3.45 -8.72 -6.06
N LEU A 62 3.23 -7.57 -5.40
CA LEU A 62 3.50 -7.38 -3.98
C LEU A 62 2.41 -8.03 -3.11
N CYS A 63 2.75 -8.30 -1.86
CA CYS A 63 1.82 -8.87 -0.88
C CYS A 63 0.88 -7.82 -0.25
N PHE A 64 0.33 -6.92 -1.08
CA PHE A 64 -0.74 -6.02 -0.65
C PHE A 64 -2.10 -6.70 -0.83
N PRO A 65 -3.05 -6.50 0.10
CA PRO A 65 -4.41 -6.99 -0.09
C PRO A 65 -5.04 -6.38 -1.35
N PRO A 66 -5.84 -7.14 -2.11
CA PRO A 66 -6.63 -6.58 -3.21
C PRO A 66 -7.53 -5.46 -2.74
N GLY A 67 -7.65 -4.41 -3.56
CA GLY A 67 -8.46 -3.24 -3.20
C GLY A 67 -8.74 -2.34 -4.39
N GLY A 68 -9.53 -1.29 -4.16
CA GLY A 68 -9.88 -0.31 -5.18
C GLY A 68 -10.95 0.66 -4.71
N PRO A 69 -11.45 1.51 -5.61
CA PRO A 69 -12.58 2.38 -5.32
C PRO A 69 -13.81 1.54 -4.98
N ILE A 70 -14.48 1.91 -3.89
CA ILE A 70 -15.74 1.33 -3.43
C ILE A 70 -16.81 2.43 -3.37
N GLU A 71 -17.95 2.16 -4.01
CA GLU A 71 -19.11 3.04 -3.95
C GLU A 71 -19.95 2.70 -2.72
N ILE A 72 -20.31 3.71 -1.94
CA ILE A 72 -21.28 3.60 -0.84
C ILE A 72 -22.50 4.45 -1.19
N SER A 73 -23.64 3.79 -1.38
CA SER A 73 -24.89 4.45 -1.72
C SER A 73 -25.53 5.15 -0.52
N PRO A 74 -26.45 6.13 -0.76
CA PRO A 74 -27.21 6.76 0.31
C PRO A 74 -27.98 5.75 1.17
N GLU A 75 -28.52 4.68 0.58
CA GLU A 75 -29.30 3.65 1.27
C GLU A 75 -28.43 2.89 2.27
N VAL A 76 -27.21 2.50 1.86
CA VAL A 76 -26.25 1.81 2.75
C VAL A 76 -25.82 2.73 3.88
N LEU A 77 -25.60 4.02 3.62
CA LEU A 77 -25.31 5.00 4.68
C LEU A 77 -26.48 5.19 5.63
N GLY A 78 -27.70 5.35 5.11
CA GLY A 78 -28.92 5.54 5.89
C GLY A 78 -29.26 4.36 6.79
N SER A 79 -28.78 3.16 6.46
CA SER A 79 -28.98 1.96 7.31
C SER A 79 -28.18 2.00 8.62
N SER A 80 -27.22 2.93 8.77
CA SER A 80 -26.36 3.02 9.96
C SER A 80 -26.38 4.39 10.62
N ARG A 81 -27.00 4.50 11.80
CA ARG A 81 -26.98 5.71 12.63
C ARG A 81 -25.56 6.23 12.90
N ARG A 82 -24.57 5.32 13.00
CA ARG A 82 -23.17 5.68 13.24
C ARG A 82 -22.55 6.41 12.04
N LEU A 83 -22.79 5.95 10.81
CA LEU A 83 -22.28 6.58 9.60
C LEU A 83 -22.96 7.93 9.36
N THR A 84 -24.27 8.02 9.61
CA THR A 84 -25.03 9.25 9.51
C THR A 84 -24.54 10.28 10.54
N ALA A 85 -24.36 9.89 11.81
CA ALA A 85 -23.83 10.77 12.85
C ALA A 85 -22.37 11.21 12.59
N ALA A 86 -21.60 10.43 11.86
CA ALA A 86 -20.23 10.78 11.43
C ALA A 86 -20.20 11.63 10.16
N HIS A 87 -21.35 12.08 9.66
CA HIS A 87 -21.50 12.88 8.43
C HIS A 87 -20.77 12.27 7.22
N VAL A 88 -20.79 10.94 7.12
CA VAL A 88 -20.21 10.25 5.95
C VAL A 88 -21.07 10.57 4.74
N VAL A 89 -20.43 11.03 3.67
CA VAL A 89 -21.13 11.33 2.41
C VAL A 89 -21.17 10.11 1.51
N PRO A 90 -22.26 9.91 0.73
CA PRO A 90 -22.31 8.85 -0.28
C PRO A 90 -21.29 9.11 -1.41
N GLY A 91 -20.93 8.06 -2.11
CA GLY A 91 -20.03 8.13 -3.25
C GLY A 91 -18.77 7.28 -3.08
N TRP A 92 -17.65 7.76 -3.62
CA TRP A 92 -16.42 6.98 -3.74
C TRP A 92 -15.54 7.04 -2.51
N HIS A 93 -15.20 5.86 -1.99
CA HIS A 93 -14.27 5.60 -0.89
C HIS A 93 -13.25 4.55 -1.33
N PHE A 94 -12.22 4.29 -0.52
CA PHE A 94 -11.26 3.21 -0.80
C PHE A 94 -11.59 1.98 0.04
N GLY A 95 -11.66 0.81 -0.60
CA GLY A 95 -11.86 -0.48 0.07
C GLY A 95 -10.77 -1.48 -0.28
N CYS A 96 -10.29 -2.25 0.71
CA CYS A 96 -9.43 -3.41 0.47
C CYS A 96 -9.96 -4.63 1.20
N GLU A 97 -9.61 -5.83 0.74
CA GLU A 97 -10.05 -7.09 1.34
C GLU A 97 -9.65 -7.19 2.81
N TYR A 98 -10.60 -7.53 3.67
CA TYR A 98 -10.34 -7.79 5.08
C TYR A 98 -9.69 -9.17 5.26
N LEU A 99 -8.49 -9.18 5.82
CA LEU A 99 -7.73 -10.40 6.06
C LEU A 99 -8.20 -11.08 7.35
N LYS A 100 -9.35 -11.76 7.30
CA LYS A 100 -9.91 -12.46 8.47
C LYS A 100 -8.91 -13.47 9.01
N GLY A 101 -8.72 -13.47 10.33
CA GLY A 101 -7.80 -14.38 11.02
C GLY A 101 -6.31 -14.03 10.90
N ALA A 102 -5.98 -12.90 10.27
CA ALA A 102 -4.60 -12.40 10.26
C ALA A 102 -4.19 -11.86 11.62
N GLY A 103 -2.95 -12.12 12.02
CA GLY A 103 -2.31 -11.54 13.19
C GLY A 103 -1.17 -10.60 12.82
N TYR A 104 -0.66 -9.84 13.78
CA TYR A 104 0.51 -9.01 13.56
C TYR A 104 1.79 -9.83 13.42
N VAL A 105 2.70 -9.36 12.57
CA VAL A 105 4.03 -9.95 12.43
C VAL A 105 4.86 -9.66 13.68
N THR A 106 5.48 -10.70 14.20
CA THR A 106 6.40 -10.67 15.34
C THR A 106 7.71 -11.38 14.99
N LYS A 107 8.75 -11.21 15.81
CA LYS A 107 10.00 -11.98 15.65
C LYS A 107 9.80 -13.49 15.77
N TYR A 108 8.73 -13.94 16.46
CA TYR A 108 8.44 -15.34 16.71
C TYR A 108 7.64 -16.03 15.59
N ASN A 109 6.93 -15.28 14.74
CA ASN A 109 6.11 -15.86 13.68
C ASN A 109 6.61 -15.54 12.26
N LEU A 110 7.51 -14.54 12.10
CA LEU A 110 8.04 -14.12 10.80
C LEU A 110 8.72 -15.29 10.05
N HIS A 111 9.45 -16.18 10.76
CA HIS A 111 10.14 -17.31 10.15
C HIS A 111 9.17 -18.28 9.45
N ARG A 112 7.90 -18.34 9.87
CA ARG A 112 6.86 -19.22 9.32
C ARG A 112 6.36 -18.79 7.95
N ALA A 113 6.58 -17.53 7.57
CA ALA A 113 6.07 -17.00 6.32
C ALA A 113 6.79 -17.61 5.12
N VAL A 114 6.01 -18.06 4.12
CA VAL A 114 6.52 -18.67 2.88
C VAL A 114 6.92 -17.64 1.83
N ASN A 115 6.46 -16.39 1.97
CA ASN A 115 6.67 -15.31 1.00
C ASN A 115 7.55 -14.16 1.54
N LYS A 116 8.49 -14.45 2.43
CA LYS A 116 9.40 -13.44 2.99
C LYS A 116 10.15 -12.63 1.93
N GLU A 117 10.49 -13.27 0.82
CA GLU A 117 11.19 -12.64 -0.30
C GLU A 117 10.39 -11.52 -0.97
N GLN A 118 9.03 -11.58 -0.92
CA GLN A 118 8.19 -10.50 -1.43
C GLN A 118 8.39 -9.18 -0.68
N MET A 119 8.93 -9.25 0.53
CA MET A 119 9.26 -8.04 1.30
C MET A 119 10.38 -7.22 0.67
N ALA A 120 11.24 -7.80 -0.19
CA ALA A 120 12.20 -7.02 -0.97
C ALA A 120 11.48 -6.02 -1.90
N GLY A 121 10.43 -6.47 -2.59
CA GLY A 121 9.60 -5.59 -3.42
C GLY A 121 8.83 -4.56 -2.61
N VAL A 122 8.27 -4.95 -1.46
CA VAL A 122 7.58 -4.01 -0.56
C VAL A 122 8.53 -2.92 -0.05
N MET A 123 9.77 -3.30 0.34
CA MET A 123 10.78 -2.35 0.79
C MET A 123 11.20 -1.40 -0.33
N LEU A 124 11.39 -1.92 -1.54
CA LEU A 124 11.71 -1.11 -2.71
C LEU A 124 10.59 -0.10 -2.99
N PHE A 125 9.34 -0.55 -3.01
CA PHE A 125 8.15 0.27 -3.17
C PHE A 125 8.07 1.39 -2.11
N ASP A 126 8.22 1.04 -0.82
CA ASP A 126 8.15 2.01 0.27
C ASP A 126 9.25 3.08 0.20
N HIS A 127 10.42 2.75 -0.35
CA HIS A 127 11.51 3.72 -0.52
C HIS A 127 11.35 4.54 -1.81
N LEU A 128 10.87 3.93 -2.90
CA LEU A 128 10.54 4.68 -4.11
C LEU A 128 9.47 5.74 -3.84
N PHE A 129 8.42 5.39 -3.10
CA PHE A 129 7.27 6.27 -2.90
C PHE A 129 7.17 6.87 -1.50
N HIS A 130 8.27 6.82 -0.76
CA HIS A 130 8.42 7.44 0.55
C HIS A 130 7.32 7.09 1.54
N ASN A 131 7.24 5.81 1.93
CA ASN A 131 6.38 5.34 3.02
C ASN A 131 7.20 5.10 4.31
N PRO A 132 7.40 6.12 5.14
CA PRO A 132 8.23 5.98 6.35
C PRO A 132 7.52 5.25 7.50
N ASP A 133 6.20 5.01 7.39
CA ASP A 133 5.43 4.46 8.49
C ASP A 133 5.64 2.96 8.66
N ARG A 134 5.69 2.18 7.58
CA ARG A 134 5.80 0.72 7.66
C ARG A 134 7.04 0.24 8.40
N THR A 135 8.15 0.94 8.29
CA THR A 135 9.37 0.61 9.04
C THR A 135 9.25 0.85 10.53
N LYS A 136 8.41 1.81 10.94
CA LYS A 136 8.19 2.21 12.34
C LYS A 136 7.03 1.48 12.98
N ASN A 137 5.97 1.23 12.22
CA ASN A 137 4.73 0.64 12.68
C ASN A 137 4.64 -0.84 12.27
N ARG A 138 5.03 -1.74 13.18
CA ARG A 138 4.96 -3.19 12.93
C ARG A 138 3.54 -3.70 12.68
N LYS A 139 2.52 -2.94 13.06
CA LYS A 139 1.11 -3.29 12.81
C LYS A 139 0.73 -3.20 11.33
N ASN A 140 1.57 -2.56 10.51
CA ASN A 140 1.39 -2.50 9.06
C ASN A 140 1.90 -3.75 8.32
N LEU A 141 2.33 -4.78 9.07
CA LEU A 141 2.64 -6.11 8.56
C LEU A 141 1.77 -7.15 9.27
N LEU A 142 1.01 -7.89 8.48
CA LEU A 142 0.17 -8.98 8.95
C LEU A 142 0.71 -10.32 8.46
N ILE A 143 0.39 -11.37 9.21
CA ILE A 143 0.64 -12.76 8.81
C ILE A 143 -0.66 -13.54 8.93
N ARG A 144 -1.03 -14.28 7.88
CA ARG A 144 -2.24 -15.10 7.84
C ARG A 144 -1.91 -16.52 7.39
N ARG A 145 -2.62 -17.51 7.96
CA ARG A 145 -2.56 -18.88 7.48
C ARG A 145 -3.37 -19.00 6.19
N GLU A 146 -2.72 -19.48 5.15
CA GLU A 146 -3.30 -19.81 3.85
C GLU A 146 -3.18 -21.33 3.61
N ASN A 147 -3.76 -21.84 2.52
CA ASN A 147 -3.66 -23.26 2.15
C ASN A 147 -2.20 -23.71 1.94
N THR A 148 -1.35 -22.83 1.44
CA THR A 148 0.07 -23.08 1.15
C THR A 148 1.02 -22.76 2.30
N GLY A 149 0.50 -22.39 3.48
CA GLY A 149 1.30 -21.98 4.63
C GLY A 149 1.00 -20.56 5.09
N TYR A 150 1.85 -20.00 5.94
CA TYR A 150 1.68 -18.62 6.42
C TYR A 150 2.19 -17.62 5.40
N LYS A 151 1.39 -16.59 5.09
CA LYS A 151 1.78 -15.49 4.19
C LYS A 151 1.81 -14.15 4.92
N LEU A 152 2.79 -13.34 4.55
CA LEU A 152 2.89 -11.93 4.94
C LEU A 152 2.01 -11.08 4.04
N TYR A 153 1.42 -10.07 4.64
CA TYR A 153 0.68 -9.01 3.95
C TYR A 153 1.15 -7.65 4.48
N ALA A 154 1.45 -6.75 3.57
CA ALA A 154 1.75 -5.36 3.90
C ALA A 154 0.48 -4.53 3.70
N ILE A 155 0.07 -3.82 4.75
CA ILE A 155 -1.16 -3.03 4.79
C ILE A 155 -0.86 -1.58 5.12
N ASP A 156 -1.85 -0.71 4.95
CA ASP A 156 -1.82 0.71 5.29
C ASP A 156 -0.73 1.50 4.56
N ASN A 157 -1.09 1.99 3.38
CA ASN A 157 -0.24 2.83 2.53
C ASN A 157 -0.59 4.33 2.64
N SER A 158 -1.38 4.72 3.64
CA SER A 158 -1.84 6.10 3.82
C SER A 158 -0.71 7.11 4.03
N HIS A 159 0.49 6.64 4.38
CA HIS A 159 1.67 7.48 4.62
C HIS A 159 2.60 7.64 3.42
N LEU A 160 2.23 7.11 2.23
CA LEU A 160 2.96 7.43 0.99
C LEU A 160 3.10 8.95 0.81
N PHE A 161 4.19 9.39 0.19
CA PHE A 161 4.45 10.80 -0.12
C PHE A 161 4.43 11.72 1.12
N ARG A 162 4.88 11.23 2.26
CA ARG A 162 4.84 11.92 3.57
C ARG A 162 3.46 12.15 4.17
N ARG A 163 2.46 11.31 3.90
CA ARG A 163 1.07 11.36 4.39
C ARG A 163 0.10 11.89 3.34
N GLY A 164 -1.20 11.72 3.58
CA GLY A 164 -2.27 12.16 2.69
C GLY A 164 -2.47 13.68 2.53
N LYS A 165 -1.51 14.49 2.96
CA LYS A 165 -1.53 15.97 2.82
C LYS A 165 -0.36 16.47 1.97
N TRP A 166 0.12 15.67 1.03
CA TRP A 166 1.17 16.08 0.12
C TRP A 166 0.68 17.20 -0.82
N THR A 167 1.61 18.03 -1.24
CA THR A 167 1.42 19.10 -2.23
C THR A 167 2.36 18.88 -3.41
N THR A 168 2.13 19.60 -4.51
CA THR A 168 3.02 19.60 -5.68
C THR A 168 4.47 19.89 -5.29
N GLU A 169 4.69 20.90 -4.43
CA GLU A 169 6.03 21.26 -3.95
C GLU A 169 6.68 20.12 -3.12
N MET A 170 5.89 19.47 -2.26
CA MET A 170 6.39 18.32 -1.49
C MET A 170 6.77 17.15 -2.39
N LEU A 171 6.00 16.86 -3.44
CA LEU A 171 6.34 15.83 -4.42
C LEU A 171 7.63 16.16 -5.15
N LYS A 172 7.81 17.41 -5.60
CA LYS A 172 9.05 17.88 -6.23
C LYS A 172 10.26 17.69 -5.30
N ASN A 173 10.16 18.14 -4.05
CA ASN A 173 11.21 17.94 -3.05
C ASN A 173 11.55 16.46 -2.84
N LEU A 174 10.53 15.59 -2.72
CA LEU A 174 10.72 14.16 -2.58
C LEU A 174 11.34 13.50 -3.81
N THR A 175 11.15 14.06 -5.01
CA THR A 175 11.79 13.57 -6.24
C THR A 175 13.31 13.68 -6.14
N GLU A 176 13.80 14.76 -5.58
CA GLU A 176 15.23 15.06 -5.44
C GLU A 176 15.85 14.36 -4.22
N ASN A 177 15.10 14.29 -3.11
CA ASN A 177 15.59 13.82 -1.83
C ASN A 177 15.02 12.45 -1.46
N ILE A 178 15.81 11.38 -1.66
CA ILE A 178 15.44 10.02 -1.27
C ILE A 178 15.99 9.70 0.11
N THR A 179 15.10 9.48 1.08
CA THR A 179 15.48 9.06 2.42
C THR A 179 15.30 7.56 2.58
N LEU A 180 16.35 6.85 2.98
CA LEU A 180 16.29 5.44 3.33
C LEU A 180 15.93 5.28 4.80
N ASN A 181 15.00 4.38 5.05
CA ASN A 181 14.59 4.03 6.40
C ASN A 181 14.43 2.51 6.53
N HIS A 182 15.40 1.86 7.16
CA HIS A 182 15.47 0.40 7.31
C HIS A 182 15.31 -0.07 8.77
N ARG A 183 14.95 0.83 9.68
CA ARG A 183 14.85 0.54 11.12
C ARG A 183 13.71 -0.44 11.44
N ARG A 184 13.81 -1.13 12.58
CA ARG A 184 12.81 -2.06 13.10
C ARG A 184 12.48 -3.22 12.15
N SER A 185 11.26 -3.24 11.58
CA SER A 185 10.76 -4.38 10.78
C SER A 185 11.67 -4.73 9.61
N TYR A 186 12.16 -3.71 8.90
CA TYR A 186 13.03 -3.93 7.75
C TYR A 186 14.43 -4.36 8.13
N GLY A 187 14.98 -3.84 9.24
CA GLY A 187 16.29 -4.28 9.73
C GLY A 187 16.35 -5.76 10.02
N VAL A 188 15.29 -6.34 10.61
CA VAL A 188 15.20 -7.78 10.86
C VAL A 188 15.13 -8.57 9.55
N LEU A 189 14.33 -8.09 8.57
CA LEU A 189 14.21 -8.73 7.26
C LEU A 189 15.54 -8.73 6.50
N LEU A 190 16.21 -7.58 6.42
CA LEU A 190 17.51 -7.43 5.76
C LEU A 190 18.57 -8.31 6.41
N LYS A 191 18.59 -8.35 7.76
CA LYS A 191 19.61 -9.09 8.51
C LYS A 191 19.49 -10.61 8.39
N TYR A 192 18.25 -11.15 8.31
CA TYR A 192 18.06 -12.60 8.50
C TYR A 192 17.39 -13.31 7.33
N TYR A 193 16.70 -12.60 6.43
CA TYR A 193 15.82 -13.25 5.45
C TYR A 193 16.01 -12.80 4.00
N LEU A 194 16.53 -11.59 3.77
CA LEU A 194 16.66 -11.07 2.42
C LEU A 194 18.08 -11.18 1.89
N LYS A 195 18.19 -11.39 0.59
CA LYS A 195 19.42 -11.40 -0.19
C LYS A 195 19.32 -10.32 -1.27
N PRO A 196 20.44 -9.79 -1.79
CA PRO A 196 20.43 -8.85 -2.91
C PRO A 196 19.63 -9.35 -4.11
N THR A 197 19.72 -10.65 -4.42
CA THR A 197 19.01 -11.28 -5.54
C THR A 197 17.50 -11.22 -5.45
N HIS A 198 16.93 -11.12 -4.24
CA HIS A 198 15.48 -11.00 -4.04
C HIS A 198 14.91 -9.67 -4.57
N PHE A 199 15.76 -8.65 -4.75
CA PHE A 199 15.35 -7.34 -5.29
C PHE A 199 15.32 -7.30 -6.81
N PHE A 200 16.13 -8.10 -7.51
CA PHE A 200 16.35 -7.99 -8.96
C PHE A 200 15.06 -8.05 -9.77
N LYS A 201 14.19 -9.02 -9.49
CA LYS A 201 12.91 -9.15 -10.19
C LYS A 201 12.00 -7.93 -10.04
N TYR A 202 12.05 -7.26 -8.90
CA TYR A 202 11.24 -6.06 -8.65
C TYR A 202 11.84 -4.83 -9.30
N VAL A 203 13.17 -4.72 -9.32
CA VAL A 203 13.87 -3.67 -10.09
C VAL A 203 13.52 -3.79 -11.56
N GLN A 204 13.60 -5.00 -12.11
CA GLN A 204 13.25 -5.23 -13.52
C GLN A 204 11.77 -4.89 -13.78
N ALA A 205 10.86 -5.35 -12.92
CA ALA A 205 9.43 -5.06 -13.06
C ALA A 205 9.11 -3.56 -12.97
N VAL A 206 9.88 -2.76 -12.21
CA VAL A 206 9.75 -1.29 -12.17
C VAL A 206 10.26 -0.68 -13.48
N LYS A 207 11.39 -1.16 -14.01
CA LYS A 207 11.94 -0.68 -15.29
C LYS A 207 11.04 -1.00 -16.49
N ASP A 208 10.33 -2.10 -16.40
CA ASP A 208 9.42 -2.58 -17.44
C ASP A 208 8.04 -1.89 -17.43
N ILE A 209 7.82 -0.91 -16.53
CA ILE A 209 6.56 -0.15 -16.53
C ILE A 209 6.55 0.76 -17.76
N PRO A 210 5.63 0.57 -18.72
CA PRO A 210 5.50 1.46 -19.86
C PRO A 210 5.06 2.86 -19.42
N GLY A 211 5.45 3.89 -20.17
CA GLY A 211 5.05 5.27 -19.86
C GLY A 211 3.54 5.46 -19.74
N GLU A 212 2.77 4.85 -20.63
CA GLU A 212 1.29 4.86 -20.63
C GLU A 212 0.70 4.26 -19.33
N GLN A 213 1.35 3.24 -18.74
CA GLN A 213 0.88 2.62 -17.52
C GLN A 213 0.89 3.59 -16.32
N PHE A 214 1.81 4.54 -16.29
CA PHE A 214 1.79 5.59 -15.25
C PHE A 214 0.57 6.51 -15.43
N THR A 215 0.21 6.82 -16.67
CA THR A 215 -1.01 7.58 -16.97
C THR A 215 -2.25 6.81 -16.54
N ASP A 216 -2.33 5.52 -16.85
CA ASP A 216 -3.42 4.65 -16.41
C ASP A 216 -3.57 4.61 -14.88
N PHE A 217 -2.45 4.59 -14.14
CA PHE A 217 -2.49 4.66 -12.68
C PHE A 217 -3.14 5.96 -12.19
N ILE A 218 -2.77 7.10 -12.79
CA ILE A 218 -3.32 8.40 -12.44
C ILE A 218 -4.80 8.49 -12.84
N ASP A 219 -5.16 8.03 -14.03
CA ASP A 219 -6.54 8.09 -14.56
C ASP A 219 -7.50 7.17 -13.80
N SER A 220 -6.96 6.11 -13.17
CA SER A 220 -7.75 5.25 -12.28
C SER A 220 -8.19 5.92 -10.97
N ILE A 221 -7.64 7.09 -10.63
CA ILE A 221 -7.98 7.86 -9.41
C ILE A 221 -9.31 8.58 -9.63
N PRO A 222 -10.35 8.32 -8.81
CA PRO A 222 -11.59 9.08 -8.86
C PRO A 222 -11.35 10.59 -8.77
N GLU A 223 -12.02 11.36 -9.63
CA GLU A 223 -11.83 12.81 -9.71
C GLU A 223 -12.11 13.50 -8.37
N VAL A 224 -13.13 13.03 -7.64
CA VAL A 224 -13.48 13.56 -6.32
C VAL A 224 -12.40 13.40 -5.25
N TRP A 225 -11.40 12.52 -5.46
CA TRP A 225 -10.29 12.36 -4.51
C TRP A 225 -9.11 13.28 -4.85
N LEU A 226 -8.95 13.63 -6.12
CA LEU A 226 -7.87 14.46 -6.64
C LEU A 226 -8.39 15.28 -7.83
N PRO A 227 -9.18 16.34 -7.59
CA PRO A 227 -9.80 17.11 -8.67
C PRO A 227 -8.81 18.06 -9.39
N ASP A 228 -7.74 18.45 -8.73
CA ASP A 228 -6.76 19.39 -9.30
C ASP A 228 -5.88 18.70 -10.35
N ARG A 229 -5.93 19.20 -11.59
CA ARG A 229 -5.15 18.66 -12.71
C ARG A 229 -3.65 18.87 -12.54
N GLY A 230 -3.23 19.99 -11.92
CA GLY A 230 -1.83 20.27 -11.63
C GLY A 230 -1.26 19.26 -10.61
N GLU A 231 -2.04 18.90 -9.60
CA GLU A 231 -1.64 17.88 -8.63
C GLU A 231 -1.56 16.48 -9.27
N ARG A 232 -2.48 16.14 -10.21
CA ARG A 232 -2.39 14.88 -10.98
C ARG A 232 -1.12 14.83 -11.83
N GLN A 233 -0.81 15.92 -12.52
CA GLN A 233 0.39 16.01 -13.34
C GLN A 233 1.66 15.91 -12.48
N ALA A 234 1.73 16.63 -11.36
CA ALA A 234 2.86 16.55 -10.44
C ALA A 234 3.05 15.17 -9.85
N LEU A 235 1.94 14.46 -9.57
CA LEU A 235 1.99 13.09 -9.08
C LEU A 235 2.52 12.13 -10.16
N LEU A 236 2.08 12.26 -11.41
CA LEU A 236 2.59 11.51 -12.56
C LEU A 236 4.11 11.68 -12.70
N GLU A 237 4.56 12.93 -12.76
CA GLU A 237 5.98 13.27 -12.88
C GLU A 237 6.81 12.69 -11.73
N PHE A 238 6.30 12.78 -10.51
CA PHE A 238 6.93 12.20 -9.33
C PHE A 238 7.07 10.68 -9.47
N LEU A 239 6.00 9.96 -9.86
CA LEU A 239 6.03 8.50 -9.99
C LEU A 239 7.06 8.05 -11.02
N VAL A 240 7.07 8.69 -12.20
CA VAL A 240 8.03 8.41 -13.27
C VAL A 240 9.47 8.67 -12.80
N ALA A 241 9.73 9.85 -12.23
CA ALA A 241 11.07 10.24 -11.80
C ALA A 241 11.60 9.33 -10.69
N ARG A 242 10.73 8.89 -9.77
CA ARG A 242 11.12 7.99 -8.67
C ARG A 242 11.38 6.58 -9.16
N CYS A 243 10.58 6.05 -10.10
CA CYS A 243 10.84 4.77 -10.74
C CYS A 243 12.17 4.78 -11.53
N GLY A 244 12.52 5.89 -12.18
CA GLY A 244 13.83 6.07 -12.82
C GLY A 244 15.03 5.96 -11.87
N LYS A 245 14.83 6.08 -10.56
CA LYS A 245 15.89 5.94 -9.53
C LYS A 245 15.94 4.54 -8.90
N VAL A 246 15.26 3.55 -9.46
CA VAL A 246 15.10 2.22 -8.84
C VAL A 246 16.42 1.52 -8.58
N ASP A 247 17.40 1.57 -9.50
CA ASP A 247 18.72 0.95 -9.31
C ASP A 247 19.48 1.60 -8.16
N TRP A 248 19.39 2.91 -8.02
CA TRP A 248 20.05 3.60 -6.92
C TRP A 248 19.43 3.18 -5.57
N VAL A 249 18.09 3.15 -5.48
CA VAL A 249 17.39 2.72 -4.26
C VAL A 249 17.74 1.26 -3.93
N MET A 250 17.75 0.38 -4.94
CA MET A 250 18.13 -1.02 -4.74
C MET A 250 19.54 -1.15 -4.16
N ARG A 251 20.54 -0.48 -4.77
CA ARG A 251 21.93 -0.53 -4.28
C ARG A 251 22.02 -0.12 -2.83
N GLN A 252 21.42 1.02 -2.47
CA GLN A 252 21.42 1.49 -1.08
C GLN A 252 20.77 0.50 -0.10
N LEU A 253 19.69 -0.17 -0.50
CA LEU A 253 19.02 -1.18 0.33
C LEU A 253 19.86 -2.45 0.47
N THR A 254 20.48 -2.90 -0.61
CA THR A 254 21.30 -4.11 -0.61
C THR A 254 22.61 -3.94 0.15
N ASP A 255 23.13 -2.70 0.21
CA ASP A 255 24.31 -2.36 1.03
C ASP A 255 24.07 -2.52 2.54
N LEU A 256 22.79 -2.53 2.96
CA LEU A 256 22.41 -2.80 4.35
C LEU A 256 22.34 -4.30 4.67
N ILE A 257 22.42 -5.19 3.67
CA ILE A 257 22.39 -6.64 3.88
C ILE A 257 23.78 -7.09 4.32
N PRO A 258 23.90 -7.86 5.43
CA PRO A 258 25.19 -8.36 5.90
C PRO A 258 25.93 -9.22 4.87
N ASP A 259 27.24 -9.16 4.83
CA ASP A 259 28.10 -9.86 3.86
C ASP A 259 27.89 -11.38 3.84
N ILE A 260 27.55 -11.98 4.98
CA ILE A 260 27.23 -13.41 5.05
C ILE A 260 26.10 -13.82 4.08
N HIS A 261 25.19 -12.90 3.75
CA HIS A 261 24.09 -13.13 2.81
C HIS A 261 24.43 -12.68 1.38
N ARG A 262 25.54 -11.96 1.19
CA ARG A 262 26.00 -11.51 -0.13
C ARG A 262 26.83 -12.58 -0.85
N ARG A 263 27.54 -13.45 -0.10
CA ARG A 263 28.50 -14.43 -0.64
C ARG A 263 27.87 -15.72 -1.19
N THR A 264 26.56 -15.90 -1.18
CA THR A 264 25.91 -17.15 -1.61
C THR A 264 25.53 -17.19 -3.09
N ASN A 265 26.36 -16.68 -4.00
CA ASN A 265 26.23 -16.96 -5.43
C ASN A 265 27.57 -16.67 -6.16
N ILE A 266 28.59 -17.47 -5.87
CA ILE A 266 29.67 -17.75 -6.83
C ILE A 266 29.90 -19.27 -6.73
N ASN A 267 29.09 -20.00 -7.48
CA ASN A 267 29.39 -21.32 -8.06
C ASN A 267 28.42 -21.58 -9.20
#